data_eb1caae0c33e0403ad6e906aa29dc78d
#
_entry.id   eb1caae0c33e0403ad6e906aa29dc78d
#
_cell.length_a   1.000
_cell.length_b   1.000
_cell.length_c   1.000
_cell.angle_alpha   90.00
_cell.angle_beta   90.00
_cell.angle_gamma   90.00
#
_symmetry.space_group_name_H-M   'P 1'
#
loop_
_entity.id
_entity.type
_entity.pdbx_description
1 polymer ?
#
loop_
_entity_poly.entity_id
_entity_poly.type
_entity_poly.pdbx_seq_one_letter_code
_entity_poly.pdbx_strand_id
1 'polypeptide(L)'
;VDRGFDEFFGLAGSLDQPPYYYIRNREPVEMPTEDGKGAHYFSEGHFYNGNWLPGKIAPNFKHVEVTPRLTTEAITYIEKSANKEKPFFLYFALPSPHGPWVPTDAFKGKSPIGVYGDFVMQVDDSIGQVLQALDDNGVTKNTLVIFTSDNGPVWYKRDRLKHNHSSASIYSGMKGDHWEGGHRVPFVVRWPSVISPSIASDSMICFTDIMATLAAVVGDEFPEAAITDSRSFLPVMKRDNTYRVRNTMILNAKNKAVVFRHHNWKLITKKGPGGFTHWKPGVNTKDLPEGQLYDLS
;
A
#
# COMPACT_ATOMS: atom_id res chain seq x y z
N VAL A 1 -16.48 -5.73 -11.02
CA VAL A 1 -17.53 -4.86 -11.55
C VAL A 1 -18.88 -5.00 -10.80
N ASP A 2 -19.17 -6.11 -10.15
CA ASP A 2 -20.47 -6.33 -9.47
C ASP A 2 -20.57 -5.63 -8.09
N ARG A 3 -19.59 -4.85 -7.70
CA ARG A 3 -19.52 -4.18 -6.40
C ARG A 3 -19.26 -2.69 -6.50
N GLY A 4 -19.85 -2.03 -7.49
CA GLY A 4 -19.79 -0.58 -7.65
C GLY A 4 -18.71 -0.05 -8.56
N PHE A 5 -17.90 -0.90 -9.19
CA PHE A 5 -16.93 -0.49 -10.21
C PHE A 5 -17.45 -0.82 -11.62
N ASP A 6 -17.28 0.11 -12.56
CA ASP A 6 -17.70 -0.08 -13.97
C ASP A 6 -16.67 -0.90 -14.76
N GLU A 7 -15.39 -0.74 -14.45
CA GLU A 7 -14.29 -1.42 -15.13
C GLU A 7 -13.32 -2.02 -14.09
N PHE A 8 -12.73 -3.15 -14.43
CA PHE A 8 -11.67 -3.79 -13.66
C PHE A 8 -10.60 -4.32 -14.60
N PHE A 9 -9.34 -4.06 -14.26
CA PHE A 9 -8.19 -4.74 -14.83
C PHE A 9 -7.19 -5.04 -13.72
N GLY A 10 -6.76 -6.28 -13.59
CA GLY A 10 -5.86 -6.66 -12.51
C GLY A 10 -5.51 -8.14 -12.52
N LEU A 11 -5.04 -8.61 -11.37
CA LEU A 11 -4.64 -9.99 -11.13
C LEU A 11 -5.67 -10.71 -10.26
N ALA A 12 -5.69 -12.03 -10.34
CA ALA A 12 -6.49 -12.88 -9.45
C ALA A 12 -5.98 -12.90 -8.01
N GLY A 13 -4.70 -12.63 -7.81
CA GLY A 13 -4.05 -12.67 -6.52
C GLY A 13 -2.73 -11.88 -6.49
N SER A 14 -1.85 -12.23 -5.57
CA SER A 14 -0.52 -11.63 -5.44
C SER A 14 0.45 -12.15 -6.51
N LEU A 15 1.53 -11.39 -6.77
CA LEU A 15 2.58 -11.77 -7.73
C LEU A 15 3.34 -13.04 -7.35
N ASP A 16 3.32 -13.44 -6.10
CA ASP A 16 4.01 -14.63 -5.59
C ASP A 16 3.11 -15.88 -5.53
N GLN A 17 1.81 -15.74 -5.81
CA GLN A 17 0.82 -16.81 -5.65
C GLN A 17 0.03 -17.05 -6.93
N PRO A 18 -0.04 -18.31 -7.43
CA PRO A 18 -0.83 -18.66 -8.60
C PRO A 18 -2.35 -18.62 -8.30
N PRO A 19 -3.19 -18.58 -9.34
CA PRO A 19 -2.87 -18.60 -10.75
C PRO A 19 -2.44 -17.23 -11.29
N TYR A 20 -1.49 -17.23 -12.26
CA TYR A 20 -0.90 -16.02 -12.83
C TYR A 20 -1.55 -15.68 -14.17
N TYR A 21 -2.45 -14.73 -14.18
CA TYR A 21 -3.13 -14.21 -15.36
C TYR A 21 -3.78 -12.87 -15.06
N TYR A 22 -4.07 -12.11 -16.11
CA TYR A 22 -4.84 -10.86 -15.98
C TYR A 22 -6.33 -11.13 -16.16
N ILE A 23 -7.11 -10.38 -15.42
CA ILE A 23 -8.58 -10.35 -15.51
C ILE A 23 -9.00 -8.98 -16.03
N ARG A 24 -9.86 -8.95 -17.04
CA ARG A 24 -10.57 -7.76 -17.46
C ARG A 24 -12.05 -7.93 -17.17
N ASN A 25 -12.56 -7.11 -16.30
CA ASN A 25 -13.93 -7.18 -15.77
C ASN A 25 -14.22 -8.53 -15.10
N ARG A 26 -14.78 -9.50 -15.82
CA ARG A 26 -15.14 -10.83 -15.30
C ARG A 26 -14.39 -11.96 -15.97
N GLU A 27 -13.66 -11.66 -17.03
CA GLU A 27 -13.05 -12.67 -17.89
C GLU A 27 -11.51 -12.63 -17.79
N PRO A 28 -10.87 -13.77 -17.84
CA PRO A 28 -9.43 -13.82 -18.01
C PRO A 28 -9.05 -13.21 -19.36
N VAL A 29 -8.02 -12.38 -19.40
CA VAL A 29 -7.45 -11.86 -20.65
C VAL A 29 -6.86 -12.99 -21.47
N GLU A 30 -6.27 -13.96 -20.79
CA GLU A 30 -5.75 -15.19 -21.34
C GLU A 30 -5.87 -16.29 -20.28
N MET A 31 -6.38 -17.46 -20.67
CA MET A 31 -6.59 -18.58 -19.75
C MET A 31 -5.27 -19.12 -19.20
N PRO A 32 -5.15 -19.36 -17.89
CA PRO A 32 -3.95 -19.94 -17.28
C PRO A 32 -3.88 -21.46 -17.50
N THR A 33 -3.55 -21.85 -18.71
CA THR A 33 -3.54 -23.26 -19.16
C THR A 33 -2.23 -23.98 -18.87
N GLU A 34 -1.12 -23.24 -18.75
CA GLU A 34 0.20 -23.81 -18.54
C GLU A 34 0.49 -24.07 -17.06
N ASP A 35 1.43 -24.97 -16.80
CA ASP A 35 1.97 -25.24 -15.46
C ASP A 35 3.30 -24.50 -15.28
N GLY A 36 3.23 -23.36 -14.60
CA GLY A 36 4.40 -22.57 -14.24
C GLY A 36 5.23 -23.28 -13.16
N LYS A 37 6.53 -23.40 -13.37
CA LYS A 37 7.46 -24.10 -12.46
C LYS A 37 7.74 -23.34 -11.15
N GLY A 38 7.30 -22.09 -11.05
CA GLY A 38 7.74 -21.17 -10.00
C GLY A 38 9.21 -20.73 -10.20
N ALA A 39 9.65 -19.86 -9.35
CA ALA A 39 11.05 -19.45 -9.29
C ALA A 39 11.54 -19.44 -7.85
N HIS A 40 12.73 -19.97 -7.62
CA HIS A 40 13.40 -20.00 -6.33
C HIS A 40 14.81 -19.43 -6.50
N TYR A 41 14.91 -18.12 -6.55
CA TYR A 41 16.21 -17.44 -6.56
C TYR A 41 16.64 -17.16 -5.11
N PHE A 42 17.16 -18.18 -4.43
CA PHE A 42 17.85 -18.00 -3.15
C PHE A 42 19.26 -17.41 -3.29
N SER A 43 19.56 -16.78 -4.43
CA SER A 43 20.80 -16.02 -4.54
C SER A 43 20.71 -14.81 -3.61
N GLU A 44 21.56 -14.77 -2.60
CA GLU A 44 21.70 -13.71 -1.61
C GLU A 44 20.68 -13.62 -0.47
N GLY A 45 19.90 -14.68 -0.23
CA GLY A 45 19.24 -14.84 1.06
C GLY A 45 17.99 -14.01 1.34
N HIS A 46 17.38 -13.38 0.36
CA HIS A 46 16.10 -12.71 0.54
C HIS A 46 14.97 -13.46 -0.16
N PHE A 47 13.94 -13.87 0.60
CA PHE A 47 12.80 -14.64 0.11
C PHE A 47 12.06 -13.94 -1.07
N TYR A 48 12.00 -12.62 -1.07
CA TYR A 48 11.25 -11.86 -2.08
C TYR A 48 12.02 -11.56 -3.38
N ASN A 49 13.30 -11.91 -3.45
CA ASN A 49 14.09 -11.67 -4.65
C ASN A 49 13.75 -12.69 -5.74
N GLY A 50 12.80 -12.34 -6.62
CA GLY A 50 12.40 -13.15 -7.77
C GLY A 50 11.71 -14.48 -7.44
N ASN A 51 11.21 -14.68 -6.22
CA ASN A 51 10.55 -15.92 -5.82
C ASN A 51 9.04 -15.87 -5.96
N TRP A 52 8.47 -16.86 -6.65
CA TRP A 52 7.03 -17.12 -6.72
C TRP A 52 6.73 -18.60 -6.74
N LEU A 53 5.53 -18.97 -6.30
CA LEU A 53 5.11 -20.36 -6.18
C LEU A 53 4.81 -20.98 -7.55
N PRO A 54 5.02 -22.31 -7.73
CA PRO A 54 4.55 -23.02 -8.92
C PRO A 54 3.03 -23.06 -8.97
N GLY A 55 2.47 -23.08 -10.18
CA GLY A 55 1.02 -23.19 -10.39
C GLY A 55 0.57 -22.76 -11.77
N LYS A 56 -0.72 -22.66 -11.98
CA LYS A 56 -1.28 -22.28 -13.28
C LYS A 56 -0.89 -20.87 -13.69
N ILE A 57 -0.49 -20.72 -14.97
CA ILE A 57 -0.03 -19.48 -15.56
C ILE A 57 -0.57 -19.32 -16.98
N ALA A 58 -0.93 -18.13 -17.38
CA ALA A 58 -1.27 -17.85 -18.77
C ALA A 58 0.00 -17.87 -19.65
N PRO A 59 -0.06 -18.38 -20.89
CA PRO A 59 1.11 -18.57 -21.76
C PRO A 59 1.98 -17.31 -21.94
N ASN A 60 1.36 -16.14 -22.04
CA ASN A 60 2.05 -14.87 -22.24
C ASN A 60 2.23 -14.04 -20.96
N PHE A 61 1.96 -14.60 -19.78
CA PHE A 61 2.12 -13.88 -18.53
C PHE A 61 3.59 -13.81 -18.10
N LYS A 62 4.08 -12.60 -17.81
CA LYS A 62 5.42 -12.37 -17.29
C LYS A 62 5.35 -11.47 -16.07
N HIS A 63 5.88 -11.92 -14.95
CA HIS A 63 5.89 -11.19 -13.69
C HIS A 63 6.51 -9.78 -13.81
N VAL A 64 7.58 -9.65 -14.59
CA VAL A 64 8.28 -8.37 -14.82
C VAL A 64 7.42 -7.33 -15.55
N GLU A 65 6.45 -7.78 -16.34
CA GLU A 65 5.57 -6.90 -17.12
C GLU A 65 4.34 -6.41 -16.34
N VAL A 66 4.08 -6.94 -15.13
CA VAL A 66 2.84 -6.64 -14.40
C VAL A 66 2.75 -5.17 -14.01
N THR A 67 3.78 -4.61 -13.37
CA THR A 67 3.76 -3.20 -12.98
C THR A 67 3.63 -2.25 -14.18
N PRO A 68 4.43 -2.39 -15.27
CA PRO A 68 4.24 -1.61 -16.49
C PRO A 68 2.84 -1.75 -17.11
N ARG A 69 2.32 -2.96 -17.15
CA ARG A 69 0.99 -3.21 -17.73
C ARG A 69 -0.12 -2.54 -16.95
N LEU A 70 -0.11 -2.66 -15.63
CA LEU A 70 -1.10 -1.98 -14.77
C LEU A 70 -0.99 -0.46 -14.89
N THR A 71 0.22 0.08 -15.02
CA THR A 71 0.46 1.51 -15.23
C THR A 71 -0.14 1.99 -16.57
N THR A 72 0.09 1.24 -17.65
CA THR A 72 -0.50 1.52 -18.97
C THR A 72 -2.03 1.50 -18.93
N GLU A 73 -2.62 0.53 -18.26
CA GLU A 73 -4.09 0.44 -18.13
C GLU A 73 -4.67 1.62 -17.33
N ALA A 74 -3.97 2.05 -16.26
CA ALA A 74 -4.37 3.22 -15.48
C ALA A 74 -4.31 4.51 -16.32
N ILE A 75 -3.24 4.72 -17.09
CA ILE A 75 -3.08 5.86 -17.99
C ILE A 75 -4.19 5.86 -19.05
N THR A 76 -4.40 4.74 -19.73
CA THR A 76 -5.46 4.59 -20.74
C THR A 76 -6.84 4.90 -20.15
N TYR A 77 -7.10 4.47 -18.92
CA TYR A 77 -8.36 4.79 -18.24
C TYR A 77 -8.50 6.29 -17.97
N ILE A 78 -7.43 6.97 -17.54
CA ILE A 78 -7.42 8.43 -17.33
C ILE A 78 -7.70 9.15 -18.65
N GLU A 79 -6.98 8.83 -19.72
CA GLU A 79 -7.16 9.44 -21.06
C GLU A 79 -8.60 9.29 -21.57
N LYS A 80 -9.17 8.09 -21.43
CA LYS A 80 -10.55 7.79 -21.82
C LYS A 80 -11.59 8.54 -20.97
N SER A 81 -11.26 8.84 -19.71
CA SER A 81 -12.23 9.35 -18.72
C SER A 81 -12.12 10.85 -18.49
N ALA A 82 -10.97 11.46 -18.74
CA ALA A 82 -10.71 12.88 -18.49
C ALA A 82 -11.63 13.82 -19.27
N ASN A 83 -12.07 13.42 -20.47
CA ASN A 83 -12.93 14.22 -21.37
C ASN A 83 -14.43 13.93 -21.20
N LYS A 84 -14.82 13.12 -20.20
CA LYS A 84 -16.23 12.85 -19.93
C LYS A 84 -16.82 13.87 -18.98
N GLU A 85 -18.13 14.11 -19.10
CA GLU A 85 -18.87 15.02 -18.20
C GLU A 85 -18.88 14.51 -16.74
N LYS A 86 -18.91 13.19 -16.56
CA LYS A 86 -18.91 12.56 -15.23
C LYS A 86 -17.50 12.42 -14.69
N PRO A 87 -17.27 12.75 -13.40
CA PRO A 87 -15.99 12.48 -12.75
C PRO A 87 -15.71 10.96 -12.71
N PHE A 88 -14.43 10.60 -12.61
CA PHE A 88 -14.03 9.22 -12.46
C PHE A 88 -13.44 8.95 -11.07
N PHE A 89 -13.50 7.69 -10.65
CA PHE A 89 -12.80 7.15 -9.50
C PHE A 89 -11.88 6.02 -9.97
N LEU A 90 -10.58 6.18 -9.77
CA LEU A 90 -9.57 5.17 -10.09
C LEU A 90 -8.94 4.62 -8.81
N TYR A 91 -9.11 3.34 -8.53
CA TYR A 91 -8.39 2.62 -7.50
C TYR A 91 -7.20 1.88 -8.14
N PHE A 92 -6.04 2.50 -8.13
CA PHE A 92 -4.80 1.98 -8.71
C PHE A 92 -4.02 1.17 -7.68
N ALA A 93 -4.41 -0.10 -7.47
CA ALA A 93 -3.82 -1.01 -6.50
C ALA A 93 -2.67 -1.79 -7.13
N LEU A 94 -1.45 -1.26 -7.05
CA LEU A 94 -0.26 -1.97 -7.49
C LEU A 94 0.06 -3.13 -6.54
N PRO A 95 0.38 -4.34 -7.04
CA PRO A 95 0.92 -5.42 -6.22
C PRO A 95 2.37 -5.16 -5.79
N SER A 96 3.03 -4.21 -6.43
CA SER A 96 4.40 -3.77 -6.16
C SER A 96 4.43 -2.71 -5.05
N PRO A 97 5.49 -2.64 -4.23
CA PRO A 97 6.73 -3.43 -4.26
C PRO A 97 6.69 -4.74 -3.44
N HIS A 98 5.52 -5.38 -3.26
CA HIS A 98 5.49 -6.74 -2.70
C HIS A 98 6.34 -7.70 -3.56
N GLY A 99 6.90 -8.73 -2.95
CA GLY A 99 7.62 -9.77 -3.71
C GLY A 99 6.71 -10.54 -4.69
N PRO A 100 7.28 -11.12 -5.74
CA PRO A 100 8.70 -11.12 -6.10
C PRO A 100 9.20 -9.75 -6.60
N TRP A 101 10.41 -9.39 -6.20
CA TRP A 101 11.04 -8.18 -6.72
C TRP A 101 11.60 -8.45 -8.11
N VAL A 102 10.90 -7.98 -9.10
CA VAL A 102 11.19 -8.22 -10.52
C VAL A 102 11.17 -6.90 -11.31
N PRO A 103 12.11 -5.99 -11.02
CA PRO A 103 12.22 -4.74 -11.77
C PRO A 103 12.51 -5.02 -13.25
N THR A 104 12.02 -4.16 -14.13
CA THR A 104 12.40 -4.19 -15.54
C THR A 104 13.89 -3.83 -15.71
N ASP A 105 14.46 -4.15 -16.87
CA ASP A 105 15.88 -3.86 -17.17
C ASP A 105 16.20 -2.36 -17.06
N ALA A 106 15.20 -1.50 -17.27
CA ALA A 106 15.34 -0.07 -17.10
C ALA A 106 15.69 0.35 -15.66
N PHE A 107 15.39 -0.46 -14.66
CA PHE A 107 15.63 -0.14 -13.24
C PHE A 107 16.68 -1.03 -12.58
N LYS A 108 17.02 -2.17 -13.17
CA LYS A 108 18.00 -3.09 -12.59
C LYS A 108 19.35 -2.43 -12.33
N GLY A 109 19.86 -2.59 -11.12
CA GLY A 109 21.17 -2.09 -10.70
C GLY A 109 21.26 -0.57 -10.50
N LYS A 110 20.13 0.15 -10.47
CA LYS A 110 20.14 1.62 -10.28
C LYS A 110 20.13 2.03 -8.81
N SER A 111 19.59 1.21 -7.94
CA SER A 111 19.49 1.51 -6.53
C SER A 111 20.71 1.02 -5.73
N PRO A 112 21.26 1.82 -4.81
CA PRO A 112 22.35 1.39 -3.93
C PRO A 112 21.93 0.33 -2.91
N ILE A 113 20.63 0.10 -2.73
CA ILE A 113 20.10 -0.91 -1.81
C ILE A 113 19.65 -2.20 -2.51
N GLY A 114 20.07 -2.39 -3.78
CA GLY A 114 19.85 -3.60 -4.55
C GLY A 114 18.45 -3.71 -5.12
N VAL A 115 18.04 -4.92 -5.49
CA VAL A 115 16.85 -5.20 -6.29
C VAL A 115 15.53 -4.72 -5.64
N TYR A 116 15.43 -4.68 -4.33
CA TYR A 116 14.27 -4.07 -3.65
C TYR A 116 14.17 -2.58 -3.98
N GLY A 117 15.29 -1.86 -3.87
CA GLY A 117 15.32 -0.44 -4.21
C GLY A 117 15.06 -0.17 -5.69
N ASP A 118 15.59 -1.01 -6.59
CA ASP A 118 15.31 -0.95 -8.03
C ASP A 118 13.80 -1.06 -8.29
N PHE A 119 13.14 -1.98 -7.58
CA PHE A 119 11.69 -2.20 -7.74
C PHE A 119 10.85 -1.06 -7.13
N VAL A 120 11.30 -0.48 -6.02
CA VAL A 120 10.68 0.74 -5.45
C VAL A 120 10.83 1.93 -6.40
N MET A 121 12.00 2.11 -7.03
CA MET A 121 12.20 3.16 -8.05
C MET A 121 11.26 2.98 -9.24
N GLN A 122 11.01 1.74 -9.68
CA GLN A 122 10.03 1.47 -10.74
C GLN A 122 8.60 1.80 -10.31
N VAL A 123 8.22 1.54 -9.05
CA VAL A 123 6.90 1.94 -8.53
C VAL A 123 6.75 3.45 -8.51
N ASP A 124 7.79 4.17 -8.07
CA ASP A 124 7.81 5.64 -8.07
C ASP A 124 7.65 6.22 -9.47
N ASP A 125 8.36 5.67 -10.45
CA ASP A 125 8.24 6.03 -11.88
C ASP A 125 6.82 5.76 -12.41
N SER A 126 6.21 4.63 -12.05
CA SER A 126 4.83 4.31 -12.42
C SER A 126 3.83 5.33 -11.88
N ILE A 127 4.03 5.79 -10.64
CA ILE A 127 3.23 6.87 -10.04
C ILE A 127 3.46 8.18 -10.79
N GLY A 128 4.72 8.49 -11.12
CA GLY A 128 5.08 9.66 -11.92
C GLY A 128 4.36 9.67 -13.27
N GLN A 129 4.31 8.55 -13.99
CA GLN A 129 3.59 8.42 -15.26
C GLN A 129 2.09 8.65 -15.11
N VAL A 130 1.45 8.12 -14.05
CA VAL A 130 0.03 8.35 -13.77
C VAL A 130 -0.25 9.83 -13.46
N LEU A 131 0.61 10.48 -12.68
CA LEU A 131 0.51 11.92 -12.40
C LEU A 131 0.68 12.75 -13.67
N GLN A 132 1.61 12.38 -14.54
CA GLN A 132 1.82 13.03 -15.84
C GLN A 132 0.58 12.89 -16.74
N ALA A 133 -0.05 11.72 -16.77
CA ALA A 133 -1.29 11.51 -17.51
C ALA A 133 -2.43 12.45 -17.05
N LEU A 134 -2.53 12.73 -15.74
CA LEU A 134 -3.48 13.73 -15.23
C LEU A 134 -3.15 15.14 -15.72
N ASP A 135 -1.86 15.49 -15.75
CA ASP A 135 -1.38 16.80 -16.21
C ASP A 135 -1.62 16.96 -17.72
N ASP A 136 -1.26 15.99 -18.54
CA ASP A 136 -1.42 15.97 -20.00
C ASP A 136 -2.90 16.08 -20.44
N ASN A 137 -3.81 15.53 -19.63
CA ASN A 137 -5.24 15.60 -19.87
C ASN A 137 -5.93 16.80 -19.19
N GLY A 138 -5.18 17.69 -18.56
CA GLY A 138 -5.68 18.93 -17.97
C GLY A 138 -6.60 18.78 -16.76
N VAL A 139 -6.64 17.60 -16.13
CA VAL A 139 -7.55 17.30 -14.99
C VAL A 139 -6.90 17.40 -13.63
N THR A 140 -5.60 17.63 -13.54
CA THR A 140 -4.83 17.69 -12.30
C THR A 140 -5.41 18.59 -11.25
N LYS A 141 -5.83 19.81 -11.61
CA LYS A 141 -6.33 20.80 -10.63
C LYS A 141 -7.53 20.30 -9.87
N ASN A 142 -8.42 19.55 -10.53
CA ASN A 142 -9.67 19.04 -9.95
C ASN A 142 -9.62 17.52 -9.65
N THR A 143 -8.45 16.96 -9.52
CA THR A 143 -8.26 15.55 -9.14
C THR A 143 -7.68 15.45 -7.73
N LEU A 144 -8.40 14.78 -6.84
CA LEU A 144 -7.89 14.31 -5.55
C LEU A 144 -7.06 13.05 -5.77
N VAL A 145 -5.77 13.13 -5.54
CA VAL A 145 -4.86 11.98 -5.56
C VAL A 145 -4.48 11.62 -4.13
N ILE A 146 -4.65 10.36 -3.76
CA ILE A 146 -4.19 9.81 -2.48
C ILE A 146 -3.15 8.74 -2.78
N PHE A 147 -1.93 8.90 -2.28
CA PHE A 147 -0.86 7.91 -2.34
C PHE A 147 -0.65 7.31 -0.95
N THR A 148 -0.66 5.99 -0.89
CA THR A 148 -0.42 5.26 0.36
C THR A 148 0.02 3.81 0.09
N SER A 149 0.22 3.02 1.15
CA SER A 149 0.50 1.58 1.11
C SER A 149 -0.41 0.85 2.10
N ASP A 150 -0.70 -0.41 1.85
CA ASP A 150 -1.59 -1.25 2.66
C ASP A 150 -1.01 -1.60 4.03
N ASN A 151 0.31 -1.72 4.13
CA ASN A 151 1.06 -2.03 5.35
C ASN A 151 2.50 -1.55 5.29
N GLY A 152 3.18 -1.62 6.43
CA GLY A 152 4.62 -1.34 6.51
C GLY A 152 5.48 -2.29 5.68
N PRO A 153 6.74 -1.93 5.41
CA PRO A 153 7.64 -2.72 4.57
C PRO A 153 8.04 -4.04 5.25
N VAL A 154 8.53 -4.99 4.46
CA VAL A 154 9.30 -6.13 4.96
C VAL A 154 10.78 -5.87 4.70
N TRP A 155 11.50 -5.48 5.73
CA TRP A 155 12.93 -5.15 5.66
C TRP A 155 13.65 -5.66 6.90
N TYR A 156 14.32 -6.81 6.77
CA TYR A 156 14.93 -7.48 7.92
C TYR A 156 16.17 -6.76 8.45
N LYS A 157 16.53 -7.04 9.68
CA LYS A 157 17.73 -6.47 10.32
C LYS A 157 19.01 -6.68 9.49
N ARG A 158 19.16 -7.86 8.85
CA ARG A 158 20.32 -8.15 7.98
C ARG A 158 20.40 -7.18 6.79
N ASP A 159 19.25 -6.87 6.17
CA ASP A 159 19.19 -5.99 5.01
C ASP A 159 19.47 -4.54 5.42
N ARG A 160 18.93 -4.15 6.59
CA ARG A 160 19.23 -2.85 7.19
C ARG A 160 20.71 -2.66 7.48
N LEU A 161 21.40 -3.69 8.00
CA LEU A 161 22.83 -3.64 8.27
C LEU A 161 23.65 -3.68 6.98
N LYS A 162 23.26 -4.52 6.00
CA LYS A 162 23.95 -4.65 4.71
C LYS A 162 23.93 -3.34 3.91
N HIS A 163 22.79 -2.66 3.90
CA HIS A 163 22.57 -1.50 3.03
C HIS A 163 22.59 -0.16 3.78
N ASN A 164 22.76 -0.17 5.10
CA ASN A 164 22.64 1.03 5.95
C ASN A 164 21.36 1.83 5.65
N HIS A 165 20.25 1.11 5.41
CA HIS A 165 18.96 1.68 5.04
C HIS A 165 17.85 1.10 5.92
N SER A 166 16.88 1.94 6.33
CA SER A 166 15.70 1.54 7.09
C SER A 166 14.43 1.90 6.32
N SER A 167 13.79 0.91 5.71
CA SER A 167 12.57 1.13 4.91
C SER A 167 11.37 1.58 5.76
N ALA A 168 11.39 1.35 7.07
CA ALA A 168 10.40 1.87 8.02
C ALA A 168 10.85 3.20 8.67
N SER A 169 11.88 3.88 8.13
CA SER A 169 12.44 5.10 8.70
C SER A 169 12.90 4.89 10.15
N ILE A 170 12.45 5.73 11.08
CA ILE A 170 12.77 5.65 12.52
C ILE A 170 11.93 4.62 13.28
N TYR A 171 10.89 4.07 12.64
CA TYR A 171 9.93 3.22 13.32
C TYR A 171 10.46 1.80 13.51
N SER A 172 10.16 1.22 14.68
CA SER A 172 10.42 -0.18 14.97
C SER A 172 9.38 -1.07 14.32
N GLY A 173 9.79 -2.27 13.91
CA GLY A 173 8.91 -3.26 13.31
C GLY A 173 8.87 -3.22 11.79
N MET A 174 8.05 -4.09 11.23
CA MET A 174 7.80 -4.26 9.81
C MET A 174 6.40 -4.86 9.60
N LYS A 175 6.00 -5.14 8.38
CA LYS A 175 4.70 -5.75 8.01
C LYS A 175 4.19 -6.74 9.05
N GLY A 176 2.94 -6.58 9.46
CA GLY A 176 2.25 -7.46 10.40
C GLY A 176 2.58 -7.26 11.87
N ASP A 177 3.55 -6.39 12.20
CA ASP A 177 3.91 -6.10 13.58
C ASP A 177 2.93 -5.13 14.26
N HIS A 178 2.88 -5.20 15.59
CA HIS A 178 2.15 -4.23 16.42
C HIS A 178 2.82 -2.86 16.46
N TRP A 179 4.13 -2.80 16.23
CA TRP A 179 4.94 -1.60 16.30
C TRP A 179 4.69 -0.69 15.10
N GLU A 180 5.06 0.58 15.23
CA GLU A 180 4.74 1.61 14.23
C GLU A 180 5.19 1.23 12.81
N GLY A 181 6.36 0.61 12.64
CA GLY A 181 6.85 0.17 11.34
C GLY A 181 5.98 -0.88 10.62
N GLY A 182 5.02 -1.50 11.33
CA GLY A 182 4.10 -2.46 10.74
C GLY A 182 2.89 -1.85 10.04
N HIS A 183 2.49 -0.64 10.44
CA HIS A 183 1.23 -0.04 9.98
C HIS A 183 1.29 1.49 9.79
N ARG A 184 2.35 2.17 10.21
CA ARG A 184 2.54 3.58 9.92
C ARG A 184 3.20 3.73 8.56
N VAL A 185 2.36 3.95 7.55
CA VAL A 185 2.74 4.00 6.13
C VAL A 185 2.74 5.45 5.64
N PRO A 186 3.42 5.76 4.50
CA PRO A 186 3.25 7.02 3.83
C PRO A 186 1.78 7.30 3.51
N PHE A 187 1.35 8.53 3.72
CA PHE A 187 0.03 9.00 3.33
C PHE A 187 0.17 10.41 2.77
N VAL A 188 0.07 10.54 1.45
CA VAL A 188 0.27 11.81 0.75
C VAL A 188 -0.97 12.13 -0.05
N VAL A 189 -1.45 13.37 0.06
CA VAL A 189 -2.64 13.84 -0.64
C VAL A 189 -2.28 15.05 -1.50
N ARG A 190 -2.72 15.02 -2.78
CA ARG A 190 -2.60 16.12 -3.72
C ARG A 190 -3.99 16.47 -4.26
N TRP A 191 -4.41 17.72 -4.09
CA TRP A 191 -5.62 18.26 -4.68
C TRP A 191 -5.46 19.79 -4.87
N PRO A 192 -4.85 20.24 -5.97
CA PRO A 192 -4.37 21.62 -6.09
C PRO A 192 -5.44 22.69 -5.98
N SER A 193 -6.69 22.41 -6.35
CA SER A 193 -7.81 23.39 -6.20
C SER A 193 -8.30 23.53 -4.75
N VAL A 194 -7.93 22.63 -3.83
CA VAL A 194 -8.44 22.58 -2.44
C VAL A 194 -7.31 22.63 -1.41
N ILE A 195 -6.19 21.95 -1.69
CA ILE A 195 -5.07 21.80 -0.76
C ILE A 195 -3.89 22.63 -1.24
N SER A 196 -3.42 23.53 -0.39
CA SER A 196 -2.17 24.25 -0.67
C SER A 196 -0.96 23.32 -0.54
N PRO A 197 0.12 23.54 -1.32
CA PRO A 197 1.31 22.70 -1.25
C PRO A 197 2.04 22.81 0.09
N SER A 198 2.86 21.81 0.39
CA SER A 198 3.79 21.77 1.53
C SER A 198 3.12 21.87 2.91
N ILE A 199 1.97 21.20 3.08
CA ILE A 199 1.29 21.09 4.37
C ILE A 199 1.53 19.71 4.95
N ALA A 200 1.83 19.65 6.24
CA ALA A 200 1.80 18.43 7.03
C ALA A 200 0.71 18.53 8.10
N SER A 201 0.14 17.40 8.50
CA SER A 201 -0.85 17.29 9.56
C SER A 201 -0.51 16.13 10.48
N ASP A 202 -0.62 16.34 11.79
CA ASP A 202 -0.46 15.31 12.82
C ASP A 202 -1.80 14.63 13.18
N SER A 203 -2.86 14.91 12.43
CA SER A 203 -4.17 14.28 12.65
C SER A 203 -4.09 12.77 12.52
N MET A 204 -4.59 12.07 13.53
CA MET A 204 -4.70 10.62 13.48
C MET A 204 -5.78 10.22 12.48
N ILE A 205 -5.41 9.43 11.49
CA ILE A 205 -6.29 8.87 10.46
C ILE A 205 -6.01 7.38 10.27
N CYS A 206 -6.95 6.64 9.72
CA CYS A 206 -6.75 5.27 9.25
C CYS A 206 -7.51 5.03 7.93
N PHE A 207 -7.31 3.89 7.30
CA PHE A 207 -7.89 3.62 5.97
C PHE A 207 -9.42 3.56 5.97
N THR A 208 -10.05 3.21 7.08
CA THR A 208 -11.51 3.27 7.19
C THR A 208 -12.03 4.70 6.96
N ASP A 209 -11.22 5.72 7.23
CA ASP A 209 -11.59 7.14 7.08
C ASP A 209 -11.69 7.60 5.62
N ILE A 210 -11.10 6.84 4.69
CA ILE A 210 -11.18 7.14 3.25
C ILE A 210 -12.63 7.13 2.78
N MET A 211 -13.44 6.19 3.22
CA MET A 211 -14.83 6.06 2.79
C MET A 211 -15.66 7.31 3.11
N ALA A 212 -15.68 7.75 4.38
CA ALA A 212 -16.39 8.96 4.78
C ALA A 212 -15.80 10.23 4.13
N THR A 213 -14.49 10.24 3.88
CA THR A 213 -13.84 11.36 3.21
C THR A 213 -14.27 11.48 1.76
N LEU A 214 -14.29 10.37 1.01
CA LEU A 214 -14.74 10.37 -0.39
C LEU A 214 -16.22 10.72 -0.49
N ALA A 215 -17.08 10.23 0.42
CA ALA A 215 -18.48 10.65 0.51
C ALA A 215 -18.61 12.17 0.65
N ALA A 216 -17.89 12.73 1.62
CA ALA A 216 -17.88 14.19 1.84
C ALA A 216 -17.32 14.98 0.63
N VAL A 217 -16.39 14.41 -0.13
CA VAL A 217 -15.86 15.02 -1.36
C VAL A 217 -16.91 15.11 -2.46
N VAL A 218 -17.73 14.07 -2.63
CA VAL A 218 -18.80 14.05 -3.65
C VAL A 218 -20.11 14.68 -3.16
N GLY A 219 -20.16 15.13 -1.91
CA GLY A 219 -21.34 15.76 -1.32
C GLY A 219 -22.47 14.78 -0.99
N ASP A 220 -22.12 13.51 -0.73
CA ASP A 220 -23.05 12.47 -0.37
C ASP A 220 -22.99 12.17 1.13
N GLU A 221 -24.11 11.77 1.71
CA GLU A 221 -24.23 11.35 3.11
C GLU A 221 -24.50 9.84 3.15
N PHE A 222 -23.54 9.09 3.68
CA PHE A 222 -23.77 7.67 3.96
C PHE A 222 -24.63 7.49 5.21
N PRO A 223 -25.49 6.46 5.24
CA PRO A 223 -26.16 6.06 6.47
C PRO A 223 -25.11 5.80 7.57
N GLU A 224 -25.30 6.34 8.75
CA GLU A 224 -24.39 6.20 9.88
C GLU A 224 -24.02 4.73 10.18
N ALA A 225 -24.99 3.83 10.01
CA ALA A 225 -24.80 2.40 10.14
C ALA A 225 -23.83 1.78 9.12
N ALA A 226 -23.59 2.41 7.97
CA ALA A 226 -22.69 1.92 6.94
C ALA A 226 -21.24 2.37 7.14
N ILE A 227 -21.01 3.40 7.96
CA ILE A 227 -19.69 4.04 8.18
C ILE A 227 -19.33 4.15 9.66
N THR A 228 -19.76 3.19 10.48
CA THR A 228 -19.61 3.24 11.95
C THR A 228 -18.20 3.54 12.46
N ASP A 229 -17.18 3.14 11.72
CA ASP A 229 -15.76 3.37 12.08
C ASP A 229 -15.02 4.29 11.10
N SER A 230 -15.73 4.97 10.21
CA SER A 230 -15.17 5.89 9.22
C SER A 230 -15.44 7.34 9.62
N ARG A 231 -14.42 8.20 9.55
CA ARG A 231 -14.51 9.63 9.84
C ARG A 231 -13.83 10.44 8.75
N SER A 232 -14.53 11.44 8.21
CA SER A 232 -13.96 12.27 7.16
C SER A 232 -12.78 13.11 7.65
N PHE A 233 -11.67 13.08 6.93
CA PHE A 233 -10.55 14.00 7.10
C PHE A 233 -10.56 15.18 6.10
N LEU A 234 -11.65 15.36 5.35
CA LEU A 234 -11.80 16.49 4.44
C LEU A 234 -11.62 17.86 5.12
N PRO A 235 -12.10 18.11 6.38
CA PRO A 235 -11.84 19.37 7.07
C PRO A 235 -10.34 19.62 7.28
N VAL A 236 -9.57 18.59 7.61
CA VAL A 236 -8.11 18.70 7.78
C VAL A 236 -7.45 19.08 6.44
N MET A 237 -7.87 18.50 5.33
CA MET A 237 -7.38 18.89 4.00
C MET A 237 -7.71 20.34 3.66
N LYS A 238 -8.84 20.87 4.12
CA LYS A 238 -9.27 22.27 4.00
C LYS A 238 -8.65 23.21 5.06
N ARG A 239 -7.65 22.75 5.84
CA ARG A 239 -6.97 23.52 6.89
C ARG A 239 -7.82 23.88 8.09
N ASP A 240 -8.81 23.12 8.44
CA ASP A 240 -9.46 23.26 9.73
C ASP A 240 -8.55 22.67 10.82
N ASN A 241 -7.71 23.54 11.40
CA ASN A 241 -6.76 23.16 12.45
C ASN A 241 -7.45 22.89 13.79
N THR A 242 -8.74 23.19 13.92
CA THR A 242 -9.54 22.90 15.12
C THR A 242 -10.14 21.50 15.06
N TYR A 243 -10.32 20.96 13.88
CA TYR A 243 -10.92 19.65 13.64
C TYR A 243 -9.95 18.51 13.97
N ARG A 244 -10.45 17.53 14.71
CA ARG A 244 -9.74 16.28 15.02
C ARG A 244 -10.52 15.12 14.44
N VAL A 245 -9.90 14.39 13.50
CA VAL A 245 -10.55 13.25 12.84
C VAL A 245 -10.92 12.19 13.86
N ARG A 246 -9.95 11.80 14.69
CA ARG A 246 -10.15 10.83 15.78
C ARG A 246 -9.12 11.00 16.89
N ASN A 247 -9.52 10.63 18.11
CA ASN A 247 -8.63 10.58 19.26
C ASN A 247 -8.21 9.16 19.61
N THR A 248 -8.91 8.17 19.05
CA THR A 248 -8.70 6.75 19.31
C THR A 248 -8.65 5.95 18.01
N MET A 249 -7.89 4.86 18.03
CA MET A 249 -7.80 3.91 16.92
C MET A 249 -7.57 2.51 17.46
N ILE A 250 -8.23 1.53 16.87
CA ILE A 250 -7.98 0.11 17.13
C ILE A 250 -7.34 -0.49 15.87
N LEU A 251 -6.22 -1.18 16.06
CA LEU A 251 -5.50 -1.88 15.01
C LEU A 251 -5.35 -3.35 15.41
N ASN A 252 -5.31 -4.22 14.41
CA ASN A 252 -5.02 -5.63 14.58
C ASN A 252 -3.66 -5.97 13.97
N ALA A 253 -2.95 -6.92 14.56
CA ALA A 253 -1.73 -7.45 14.02
C ALA A 253 -1.88 -8.93 13.66
N LYS A 254 -0.88 -9.49 12.96
CA LYS A 254 -0.91 -10.87 12.45
C LYS A 254 -1.21 -11.92 13.53
N ASN A 255 -0.73 -11.73 14.75
CA ASN A 255 -0.96 -12.66 15.88
C ASN A 255 -2.30 -12.44 16.61
N LYS A 256 -3.24 -11.69 16.03
CA LYS A 256 -4.56 -11.34 16.61
C LYS A 256 -4.46 -10.54 17.92
N ALA A 257 -3.38 -9.81 18.17
CA ALA A 257 -3.34 -8.86 19.25
C ALA A 257 -4.13 -7.62 18.87
N VAL A 258 -4.77 -7.03 19.85
CA VAL A 258 -5.43 -5.73 19.73
C VAL A 258 -4.42 -4.65 20.10
N VAL A 259 -4.29 -3.67 19.25
CA VAL A 259 -3.54 -2.44 19.50
C VAL A 259 -4.56 -1.33 19.68
N PHE A 260 -4.52 -0.68 20.82
CA PHE A 260 -5.35 0.49 21.11
C PHE A 260 -4.46 1.73 21.17
N ARG A 261 -4.81 2.74 20.40
CA ARG A 261 -4.16 4.05 20.41
C ARG A 261 -5.14 5.12 20.94
N HIS A 262 -4.68 5.93 21.85
CA HIS A 262 -5.38 7.11 22.35
C HIS A 262 -4.40 8.28 22.43
N HIS A 263 -4.56 9.26 21.55
CA HIS A 263 -3.58 10.34 21.35
C HIS A 263 -2.16 9.76 21.15
N ASN A 264 -1.22 10.12 22.03
CA ASN A 264 0.16 9.63 21.97
C ASN A 264 0.36 8.27 22.66
N TRP A 265 -0.62 7.78 23.42
CA TRP A 265 -0.52 6.50 24.10
C TRP A 265 -0.89 5.34 23.20
N LYS A 266 -0.07 4.32 23.20
CA LYS A 266 -0.29 3.07 22.46
C LYS A 266 -0.19 1.86 23.37
N LEU A 267 -1.31 1.17 23.56
CA LEU A 267 -1.39 -0.09 24.30
C LEU A 267 -1.44 -1.26 23.31
N ILE A 268 -0.57 -2.23 23.52
CA ILE A 268 -0.56 -3.50 22.78
C ILE A 268 -0.89 -4.61 23.77
N THR A 269 -1.91 -5.42 23.51
CA THR A 269 -2.43 -6.43 24.47
C THR A 269 -1.58 -7.69 24.57
N LYS A 270 -0.52 -7.81 23.78
CA LYS A 270 0.40 -8.96 23.79
C LYS A 270 1.85 -8.51 23.85
N LYS A 271 2.73 -9.41 24.26
CA LYS A 271 4.18 -9.19 24.22
C LYS A 271 4.75 -9.38 22.82
N GLY A 272 5.86 -8.72 22.53
CA GLY A 272 6.66 -8.85 21.32
C GLY A 272 6.16 -8.07 20.11
N PRO A 273 6.79 -8.31 18.96
CA PRO A 273 6.48 -7.59 17.72
C PRO A 273 5.14 -8.03 17.10
N GLY A 274 4.79 -9.29 17.17
CA GLY A 274 3.49 -9.82 16.74
C GLY A 274 3.38 -10.22 15.28
N GLY A 275 4.31 -9.84 14.42
CA GLY A 275 4.28 -10.09 12.99
C GLY A 275 5.55 -10.75 12.45
N PHE A 276 6.18 -10.09 11.49
CA PHE A 276 7.36 -10.61 10.78
C PHE A 276 8.69 -10.37 11.50
N THR A 277 8.75 -9.43 12.44
CA THR A 277 9.96 -9.21 13.24
C THR A 277 10.18 -10.39 14.19
N HIS A 278 11.35 -10.98 14.12
CA HIS A 278 11.74 -12.02 15.06
C HIS A 278 12.22 -11.43 16.39
N TRP A 279 11.98 -12.16 17.48
CA TRP A 279 12.57 -11.85 18.77
C TRP A 279 14.11 -11.80 18.67
N LYS A 280 14.70 -10.90 19.44
CA LYS A 280 16.16 -10.91 19.56
C LYS A 280 16.60 -12.27 20.16
N PRO A 281 17.65 -12.90 19.60
CA PRO A 281 18.20 -14.11 20.21
C PRO A 281 18.55 -13.88 21.69
N GLY A 282 18.24 -14.84 22.54
CA GLY A 282 18.55 -14.78 23.98
C GLY A 282 17.51 -14.05 24.84
N VAL A 283 16.46 -13.45 24.25
CA VAL A 283 15.37 -12.88 25.05
C VAL A 283 14.48 -13.99 25.61
N ASN A 284 14.43 -14.13 26.94
CA ASN A 284 13.45 -14.98 27.59
C ASN A 284 12.07 -14.32 27.57
N THR A 285 11.23 -14.74 26.63
CA THR A 285 9.89 -14.15 26.45
C THR A 285 8.92 -14.48 27.58
N LYS A 286 9.24 -15.47 28.42
CA LYS A 286 8.38 -15.85 29.56
C LYS A 286 8.35 -14.77 30.64
N ASP A 287 9.46 -14.08 30.82
CA ASP A 287 9.62 -13.06 31.86
C ASP A 287 9.13 -11.66 31.43
N LEU A 288 8.69 -11.52 30.18
CA LEU A 288 8.15 -10.26 29.67
C LEU A 288 6.69 -10.07 30.09
N PRO A 289 6.25 -8.83 30.37
CA PRO A 289 4.84 -8.53 30.64
C PRO A 289 3.97 -8.90 29.44
N GLU A 290 2.73 -9.29 29.70
CA GLU A 290 1.77 -9.69 28.65
C GLU A 290 1.35 -8.53 27.74
N GLY A 291 1.48 -7.30 28.17
CA GLY A 291 1.17 -6.11 27.37
C GLY A 291 2.36 -5.17 27.22
N GLN A 292 2.20 -4.19 26.33
CA GLN A 292 3.19 -3.15 26.09
C GLN A 292 2.47 -1.79 26.07
N LEU A 293 3.01 -0.79 26.75
CA LEU A 293 2.50 0.58 26.73
C LEU A 293 3.62 1.51 26.27
N TYR A 294 3.31 2.33 25.27
CA TYR A 294 4.23 3.30 24.70
C TYR A 294 3.64 4.71 24.72
N ASP A 295 4.48 5.67 25.02
CA ASP A 295 4.27 7.08 24.70
C ASP A 295 4.96 7.37 23.35
N LEU A 296 4.19 7.87 22.40
CA LEU A 296 4.66 8.19 21.04
C LEU A 296 4.82 9.70 20.82
N SER A 297 4.90 10.49 21.91
CA SER A 297 5.15 11.93 21.84
C SER A 297 6.53 12.27 21.29
#